data_21476778d6228157ceaba88b4969ccbe
#
_entry.id   21476778d6228157ceaba88b4969ccbe
#
_cell.length_a   1.000
_cell.length_b   1.000
_cell.length_c   1.000
_cell.angle_alpha   90.00
_cell.angle_beta   90.00
_cell.angle_gamma   90.00
#
_symmetry.space_group_name_H-M   'P 1'
#
loop_
_entity.id
_entity.type
_entity.pdbx_description
1 polymer ?
#
loop_
_entity_poly.entity_id
_entity_poly.type
_entity_poly.pdbx_seq_one_letter_code
_entity_poly.pdbx_strand_id
1 'polypeptide(L)'
;MTAVYGLSTRPFADSTDSLLRFAMRLDATLTGLAGLFIAAAADPISSWSGLSSLTGYGIGAFFVLYGLIVFGLAAAADLRRAGTGVVIANIVFTVAAVVIVAADALPLTSTGIAATLASGVYTALIGYLQYLGVRRLAV
;
A
#
# COMPACT_ATOMS: atom_id res chain seq x y z
N MET A 1 -23.49 -36.81 12.14
CA MET A 1 -22.15 -37.33 11.83
C MET A 1 -21.52 -36.71 10.61
N THR A 2 -22.27 -36.46 9.57
CA THR A 2 -21.75 -35.80 8.35
C THR A 2 -21.43 -34.31 8.50
N ALA A 3 -22.00 -33.62 9.48
CA ALA A 3 -21.74 -32.20 9.73
C ALA A 3 -20.35 -31.92 10.32
N VAL A 4 -19.71 -32.90 10.93
CA VAL A 4 -18.39 -32.72 11.56
C VAL A 4 -17.27 -32.71 10.53
N TYR A 5 -17.44 -33.44 9.45
CA TYR A 5 -16.43 -33.51 8.39
C TYR A 5 -16.39 -32.28 7.48
N GLY A 6 -17.48 -31.53 7.42
CA GLY A 6 -17.54 -30.30 6.62
C GLY A 6 -16.87 -29.10 7.28
N LEU A 7 -16.64 -29.12 8.59
CA LEU A 7 -16.10 -28.01 9.35
C LEU A 7 -14.56 -27.99 9.40
N SER A 8 -13.90 -29.13 9.22
CA SER A 8 -12.46 -29.25 9.43
C SER A 8 -11.60 -28.91 8.22
N THR A 9 -12.17 -28.91 7.00
CA THR A 9 -11.41 -28.69 5.77
C THR A 9 -11.71 -27.36 5.09
N ARG A 10 -12.82 -26.71 5.42
CA ARG A 10 -13.27 -25.49 4.74
C ARG A 10 -12.47 -24.21 5.01
N PRO A 11 -11.90 -23.95 6.22
CA PRO A 11 -11.25 -22.66 6.47
C PRO A 11 -9.98 -22.41 5.65
N PHE A 12 -9.34 -23.45 5.16
CA PHE A 12 -8.06 -23.32 4.46
C PHE A 12 -8.13 -23.67 2.98
N ALA A 13 -9.06 -24.55 2.57
CA ALA A 13 -9.14 -25.03 1.19
C ALA A 13 -9.91 -24.11 0.27
N ASP A 14 -10.91 -23.37 0.78
CA ASP A 14 -11.85 -22.58 -0.02
C ASP A 14 -11.65 -21.06 0.14
N SER A 15 -10.52 -20.64 0.74
CA SER A 15 -10.23 -19.22 0.98
C SER A 15 -9.70 -18.57 -0.29
N THR A 16 -10.60 -18.17 -1.20
CA THR A 16 -10.24 -17.46 -2.43
C THR A 16 -9.79 -16.02 -2.18
N ASP A 17 -10.06 -15.49 -0.97
CA ASP A 17 -9.79 -14.10 -0.59
C ASP A 17 -8.52 -13.93 0.25
N SER A 18 -7.85 -15.02 0.63
CA SER A 18 -6.69 -14.95 1.56
C SER A 18 -5.53 -14.15 0.99
N LEU A 19 -5.22 -14.29 -0.29
CA LEU A 19 -4.12 -13.54 -0.92
C LEU A 19 -4.41 -12.04 -0.91
N LEU A 20 -5.61 -11.63 -1.27
CA LEU A 20 -5.97 -10.22 -1.30
C LEU A 20 -5.95 -9.59 0.09
N ARG A 21 -6.56 -10.25 1.08
CA ARG A 21 -6.52 -9.75 2.47
C ARG A 21 -5.10 -9.65 3.00
N PHE A 22 -4.27 -10.66 2.71
CA PHE A 22 -2.86 -10.63 3.08
C PHE A 22 -2.12 -9.46 2.41
N ALA A 23 -2.26 -9.30 1.10
CA ALA A 23 -1.59 -8.25 0.34
C ALA A 23 -2.02 -6.84 0.81
N MET A 24 -3.32 -6.65 1.11
CA MET A 24 -3.82 -5.39 1.62
C MET A 24 -3.30 -5.10 3.04
N ARG A 25 -3.26 -6.09 3.92
CA ARG A 25 -2.70 -5.92 5.28
C ARG A 25 -1.19 -5.65 5.24
N LEU A 26 -0.48 -6.32 4.36
CA LEU A 26 0.95 -6.09 4.17
C LEU A 26 1.19 -4.66 3.70
N ASP A 27 0.48 -4.21 2.69
CA ASP A 27 0.56 -2.84 2.19
C ASP A 27 0.22 -1.81 3.27
N ALA A 28 -0.89 -2.02 3.97
CA ALA A 28 -1.33 -1.16 5.06
C ALA A 28 -0.27 -1.04 6.16
N THR A 29 0.32 -2.16 6.56
CA THR A 29 1.33 -2.21 7.62
C THR A 29 2.62 -1.54 7.18
N LEU A 30 3.15 -1.89 6.02
CA LEU A 30 4.41 -1.33 5.52
C LEU A 30 4.27 0.17 5.23
N THR A 31 3.19 0.59 4.60
CA THR A 31 2.95 2.01 4.29
C THR A 31 2.69 2.81 5.56
N GLY A 32 1.92 2.28 6.49
CA GLY A 32 1.66 2.93 7.77
C GLY A 32 2.93 3.09 8.62
N LEU A 33 3.76 2.06 8.70
CA LEU A 33 5.05 2.12 9.40
C LEU A 33 6.02 3.09 8.71
N ALA A 34 6.07 3.08 7.38
CA ALA A 34 6.85 4.06 6.63
C ALA A 34 6.39 5.48 6.91
N GLY A 35 5.09 5.70 7.00
CA GLY A 35 4.52 7.00 7.35
C GLY A 35 4.94 7.48 8.75
N LEU A 36 4.89 6.59 9.74
CA LEU A 36 5.36 6.89 11.10
C LEU A 36 6.85 7.25 11.10
N PHE A 37 7.67 6.49 10.38
CA PHE A 37 9.11 6.75 10.26
C PHE A 37 9.37 8.09 9.59
N ILE A 38 8.70 8.39 8.48
CA ILE A 38 8.87 9.65 7.74
C ILE A 38 8.49 10.84 8.65
N ALA A 39 7.39 10.75 9.39
CA ALA A 39 6.99 11.81 10.30
C ALA A 39 7.96 11.96 11.47
N ALA A 40 8.39 10.86 12.07
CA ALA A 40 9.32 10.89 13.20
C ALA A 40 10.71 11.40 12.82
N ALA A 41 11.16 11.12 11.59
CA ALA A 41 12.46 11.51 11.06
C ALA A 41 12.38 12.63 10.02
N ALA A 42 11.35 13.47 10.06
CA ALA A 42 11.10 14.49 9.03
C ALA A 42 12.27 15.46 8.85
N ASP A 43 12.92 15.87 9.92
CA ASP A 43 14.06 16.79 9.83
C ASP A 43 15.27 16.18 9.12
N PRO A 44 15.81 15.02 9.56
CA PRO A 44 16.91 14.40 8.82
C PRO A 44 16.51 13.99 7.39
N ILE A 45 15.28 13.54 7.16
CA ILE A 45 14.79 13.21 5.82
C ILE A 45 14.75 14.46 4.94
N SER A 46 14.36 15.60 5.48
CA SER A 46 14.39 16.88 4.77
C SER A 46 15.78 17.19 4.23
N SER A 47 16.81 17.00 5.03
CA SER A 47 18.18 17.35 4.65
C SER A 47 18.71 16.53 3.47
N TRP A 48 18.32 15.26 3.34
CA TRP A 48 18.81 14.42 2.25
C TRP A 48 17.83 14.24 1.09
N SER A 49 16.55 14.53 1.27
CA SER A 49 15.55 14.37 0.22
C SER A 49 15.33 15.63 -0.64
N GLY A 50 15.62 16.80 -0.08
CA GLY A 50 15.30 18.10 -0.68
C GLY A 50 13.91 18.63 -0.36
N LEU A 51 13.07 17.83 0.32
CA LEU A 51 11.74 18.26 0.76
C LEU A 51 11.82 18.96 2.12
N SER A 52 10.89 19.89 2.38
CA SER A 52 10.81 20.53 3.71
C SER A 52 10.34 19.53 4.78
N SER A 53 10.70 19.77 6.04
CA SER A 53 10.20 18.96 7.16
C SER A 53 8.67 18.97 7.23
N LEU A 54 8.05 20.12 6.95
CA LEU A 54 6.59 20.22 6.92
C LEU A 54 5.97 19.29 5.87
N THR A 55 6.55 19.23 4.69
CA THR A 55 6.14 18.28 3.64
C THR A 55 6.34 16.84 4.12
N GLY A 56 7.44 16.54 4.82
CA GLY A 56 7.69 15.24 5.43
C GLY A 56 6.60 14.84 6.43
N TYR A 57 6.22 15.73 7.31
CA TYR A 57 5.11 15.48 8.24
C TYR A 57 3.80 15.20 7.52
N GLY A 58 3.50 15.96 6.46
CA GLY A 58 2.29 15.76 5.66
C GLY A 58 2.28 14.40 4.94
N ILE A 59 3.39 14.02 4.33
CA ILE A 59 3.54 12.71 3.66
C ILE A 59 3.41 11.59 4.69
N GLY A 60 4.07 11.71 5.83
CA GLY A 60 4.01 10.71 6.90
C GLY A 60 2.58 10.52 7.42
N ALA A 61 1.89 11.61 7.71
CA ALA A 61 0.50 11.58 8.17
C ALA A 61 -0.43 10.96 7.11
N PHE A 62 -0.24 11.29 5.85
CA PHE A 62 -1.01 10.71 4.74
C PHE A 62 -0.79 9.20 4.63
N PHE A 63 0.44 8.74 4.75
CA PHE A 63 0.75 7.31 4.69
C PHE A 63 0.17 6.53 5.87
N VAL A 64 0.19 7.12 7.06
CA VAL A 64 -0.45 6.51 8.25
C VAL A 64 -1.95 6.39 8.03
N LEU A 65 -2.59 7.45 7.56
CA LEU A 65 -4.03 7.46 7.28
C LEU A 65 -4.39 6.42 6.20
N TYR A 66 -3.62 6.39 5.12
CA TYR A 66 -3.78 5.39 4.07
C TYR A 66 -3.67 3.96 4.63
N GLY A 67 -2.65 3.70 5.44
CA GLY A 67 -2.47 2.39 6.09
C GLY A 67 -3.66 1.99 6.95
N LEU A 68 -4.18 2.90 7.75
CA LEU A 68 -5.35 2.65 8.59
C LEU A 68 -6.59 2.34 7.74
N ILE A 69 -6.82 3.10 6.67
CA ILE A 69 -7.96 2.88 5.77
C ILE A 69 -7.84 1.53 5.07
N VAL A 70 -6.68 1.21 4.50
CA VAL A 70 -6.49 -0.05 3.77
C VAL A 70 -6.59 -1.25 4.71
N PHE A 71 -6.06 -1.14 5.94
CA PHE A 71 -6.19 -2.19 6.94
C PHE A 71 -7.66 -2.48 7.27
N GLY A 72 -8.46 -1.43 7.42
CA GLY A 72 -9.92 -1.55 7.61
C GLY A 72 -10.61 -2.17 6.39
N LEU A 73 -10.24 -1.73 5.18
CA LEU A 73 -10.79 -2.27 3.93
C LEU A 73 -10.45 -3.76 3.72
N ALA A 74 -9.32 -4.23 4.25
CA ALA A 74 -8.96 -5.64 4.20
C ALA A 74 -9.95 -6.55 4.96
N ALA A 75 -10.78 -6.00 5.82
CA ALA A 75 -11.84 -6.71 6.54
C ALA A 75 -13.24 -6.46 5.92
N ALA A 76 -13.32 -5.74 4.80
CA ALA A 76 -14.60 -5.40 4.17
C ALA A 76 -15.37 -6.63 3.68
N ALA A 77 -16.69 -6.54 3.73
CA ALA A 77 -17.57 -7.57 3.20
C ALA A 77 -17.49 -7.64 1.67
N ASP A 78 -17.51 -6.49 0.98
CA ASP A 78 -17.29 -6.39 -0.46
C ASP A 78 -15.80 -6.21 -0.75
N LEU A 79 -15.06 -7.30 -0.62
CA LEU A 79 -13.61 -7.29 -0.76
C LEU A 79 -13.16 -7.01 -2.20
N ARG A 80 -13.92 -7.42 -3.20
CA ARG A 80 -13.60 -7.13 -4.62
C ARG A 80 -13.58 -5.63 -4.87
N ARG A 81 -14.58 -4.92 -4.41
CA ARG A 81 -14.68 -3.47 -4.57
C ARG A 81 -13.58 -2.76 -3.80
N ALA A 82 -13.37 -3.15 -2.54
CA ALA A 82 -12.30 -2.59 -1.70
C ALA A 82 -10.92 -2.85 -2.31
N GLY A 83 -10.63 -4.08 -2.69
CA GLY A 83 -9.35 -4.47 -3.29
C GLY A 83 -9.10 -3.77 -4.63
N THR A 84 -10.10 -3.67 -5.48
CA THR A 84 -9.98 -2.94 -6.76
C THR A 84 -9.64 -1.47 -6.52
N GLY A 85 -10.28 -0.84 -5.55
CA GLY A 85 -9.97 0.55 -5.17
C GLY A 85 -8.52 0.72 -4.70
N VAL A 86 -8.00 -0.21 -3.91
CA VAL A 86 -6.61 -0.18 -3.44
C VAL A 86 -5.63 -0.43 -4.60
N VAL A 87 -5.92 -1.34 -5.51
CA VAL A 87 -5.11 -1.54 -6.74
C VAL A 87 -5.01 -0.25 -7.54
N ILE A 88 -6.15 0.41 -7.77
CA ILE A 88 -6.17 1.70 -8.49
C ILE A 88 -5.33 2.74 -7.76
N ALA A 89 -5.46 2.85 -6.43
CA ALA A 89 -4.66 3.78 -5.64
C ALA A 89 -3.15 3.53 -5.82
N ASN A 90 -2.71 2.28 -5.78
CA ASN A 90 -1.30 1.93 -5.98
C ASN A 90 -0.81 2.26 -7.39
N ILE A 91 -1.63 2.06 -8.42
CA ILE A 91 -1.30 2.48 -9.79
C ILE A 91 -1.14 4.00 -9.86
N VAL A 92 -2.05 4.75 -9.25
CA VAL A 92 -1.99 6.22 -9.21
C VAL A 92 -0.71 6.67 -8.50
N PHE A 93 -0.33 6.06 -7.39
CA PHE A 93 0.93 6.36 -6.70
C PHE A 93 2.15 6.07 -7.56
N THR A 94 2.17 4.95 -8.27
CA THR A 94 3.28 4.60 -9.17
C THR A 94 3.43 5.66 -10.26
N VAL A 95 2.33 6.02 -10.92
CA VAL A 95 2.33 7.04 -11.97
C VAL A 95 2.75 8.39 -11.40
N ALA A 96 2.24 8.78 -10.24
CA ALA A 96 2.58 10.04 -9.59
C ALA A 96 4.09 10.11 -9.27
N ALA A 97 4.69 9.03 -8.76
CA ALA A 97 6.13 8.98 -8.47
C ALA A 97 6.95 9.21 -9.73
N VAL A 98 6.61 8.57 -10.84
CA VAL A 98 7.30 8.75 -12.13
C VAL A 98 7.11 10.16 -12.67
N VAL A 99 5.89 10.70 -12.63
CA VAL A 99 5.59 12.05 -13.12
C VAL A 99 6.32 13.11 -12.29
N ILE A 100 6.34 12.99 -10.97
CA ILE A 100 7.05 13.93 -10.09
C ILE A 100 8.52 14.00 -10.46
N VAL A 101 9.17 12.88 -10.70
CA VAL A 101 10.59 12.85 -11.07
C VAL A 101 10.80 13.32 -12.49
N ALA A 102 10.03 12.84 -13.45
CA ALA A 102 10.18 13.16 -14.86
C ALA A 102 9.90 14.63 -15.17
N ALA A 103 8.96 15.24 -14.46
CA ALA A 103 8.58 16.65 -14.63
C ALA A 103 9.38 17.61 -13.73
N ASP A 104 10.32 17.09 -12.92
CA ASP A 104 11.06 17.89 -11.93
C ASP A 104 10.11 18.77 -11.07
N ALA A 105 9.01 18.14 -10.65
CA ALA A 105 7.90 18.84 -9.98
C ALA A 105 8.21 19.25 -8.54
N LEU A 106 9.23 18.62 -7.91
CA LEU A 106 9.65 18.89 -6.55
C LEU A 106 11.18 19.07 -6.51
N PRO A 107 11.71 19.86 -5.56
CA PRO A 107 13.15 20.13 -5.46
C PRO A 107 13.90 18.95 -4.83
N LEU A 108 13.82 17.78 -5.45
CA LEU A 108 14.42 16.55 -4.92
C LEU A 108 15.93 16.52 -5.17
N THR A 109 16.68 16.08 -4.17
CA THR A 109 18.06 15.67 -4.33
C THR A 109 18.14 14.33 -5.06
N SER A 110 19.35 13.89 -5.44
CA SER A 110 19.54 12.55 -6.03
C SER A 110 19.00 11.45 -5.14
N THR A 111 19.20 11.56 -3.81
CA THR A 111 18.65 10.62 -2.84
C THR A 111 17.12 10.68 -2.79
N GLY A 112 16.56 11.90 -2.83
CA GLY A 112 15.11 12.10 -2.88
C GLY A 112 14.49 11.50 -4.14
N ILE A 113 15.13 11.65 -5.29
CA ILE A 113 14.72 11.02 -6.55
C ILE A 113 14.73 9.50 -6.41
N ALA A 114 15.83 8.93 -5.90
CA ALA A 114 15.95 7.48 -5.71
C ALA A 114 14.86 6.94 -4.77
N ALA A 115 14.60 7.62 -3.67
CA ALA A 115 13.56 7.25 -2.71
C ALA A 115 12.15 7.32 -3.33
N THR A 116 11.88 8.36 -4.12
CA THR A 116 10.58 8.53 -4.82
C THR A 116 10.37 7.41 -5.84
N LEU A 117 11.37 7.12 -6.65
CA LEU A 117 11.27 6.02 -7.64
C LEU A 117 11.17 4.65 -6.94
N ALA A 118 11.89 4.42 -5.84
CA ALA A 118 11.78 3.20 -5.06
C ALA A 118 10.37 3.02 -4.49
N SER A 119 9.74 4.09 -4.03
CA SER A 119 8.35 4.04 -3.57
C SER A 119 7.39 3.70 -4.72
N GLY A 120 7.64 4.20 -5.91
CA GLY A 120 6.88 3.84 -7.12
C GLY A 120 7.02 2.37 -7.49
N VAL A 121 8.22 1.80 -7.39
CA VAL A 121 8.45 0.37 -7.59
C VAL A 121 7.68 -0.44 -6.54
N TYR A 122 7.74 -0.04 -5.28
CA TYR A 122 6.98 -0.69 -4.21
C TYR A 122 5.48 -0.71 -4.52
N THR A 123 4.89 0.43 -4.87
CA THR A 123 3.46 0.51 -5.16
C THR A 123 3.07 -0.30 -6.40
N ALA A 124 3.95 -0.37 -7.40
CA ALA A 124 3.72 -1.22 -8.57
C ALA A 124 3.71 -2.71 -8.18
N LEU A 125 4.66 -3.14 -7.37
CA LEU A 125 4.77 -4.55 -6.95
C LEU A 125 3.61 -4.96 -6.04
N ILE A 126 3.31 -4.16 -5.02
CA ILE A 126 2.23 -4.48 -4.09
C ILE A 126 0.86 -4.38 -4.78
N GLY A 127 0.68 -3.40 -5.66
CA GLY A 127 -0.52 -3.27 -6.46
C GLY A 127 -0.73 -4.46 -7.39
N TYR A 128 0.34 -4.99 -7.98
CA TYR A 128 0.28 -6.20 -8.78
C TYR A 128 -0.13 -7.42 -7.94
N LEU A 129 0.45 -7.56 -6.76
CA LEU A 129 0.08 -8.66 -5.85
C LEU A 129 -1.41 -8.57 -5.44
N GLN A 130 -1.88 -7.37 -5.14
CA GLN A 130 -3.30 -7.12 -4.85
C GLN A 130 -4.19 -7.43 -6.05
N TYR A 131 -3.76 -7.06 -7.25
CA TYR A 131 -4.48 -7.38 -8.49
C TYR A 131 -4.62 -8.90 -8.68
N LEU A 132 -3.55 -9.66 -8.46
CA LEU A 132 -3.63 -11.12 -8.49
C LEU A 132 -4.62 -11.64 -7.45
N GLY A 133 -4.66 -11.03 -6.27
CA GLY A 133 -5.62 -11.36 -5.23
C GLY A 133 -7.06 -11.10 -5.65
N VAL A 134 -7.32 -9.97 -6.31
CA VAL A 134 -8.65 -9.66 -6.86
C VAL A 134 -9.07 -10.70 -7.90
N ARG A 135 -8.15 -11.10 -8.77
CA ARG A 135 -8.43 -12.11 -9.79
C ARG A 135 -8.77 -13.49 -9.23
N ARG A 136 -8.29 -13.78 -8.02
CA ARG A 136 -8.57 -15.07 -7.35
C ARG A 136 -9.92 -15.10 -6.63
N LEU A 137 -10.59 -13.98 -6.47
CA LEU A 137 -11.87 -13.95 -5.80
C LEU A 137 -12.90 -14.76 -6.60
N ALA A 138 -13.69 -15.54 -5.87
CA ALA A 138 -14.81 -16.25 -6.45
C ALA A 138 -15.82 -15.26 -7.04
N VAL A 139 -16.39 -15.62 -8.20
CA VAL A 139 -17.36 -14.80 -8.92
C VAL A 139 -18.76 -14.98 -8.30
#